data_78add0b02b8c515f8d0adbc383267f4b
#
_entry.id   78add0b02b8c515f8d0adbc383267f4b
#
_cell.length_a   1.000
_cell.length_b   1.000
_cell.length_c   1.000
_cell.angle_alpha   90.00
_cell.angle_beta   90.00
_cell.angle_gamma   90.00
#
_symmetry.space_group_name_H-M   'P 1'
#
loop_
_entity.id
_entity.type
_entity.pdbx_description
1 polymer ?
#
loop_
_entity_poly.entity_id
_entity_poly.type
_entity_poly.pdbx_seq_one_letter_code
_entity_poly.pdbx_strand_id
1 'polypeptide(L)'
;MRDDNHIWEVETGQVALDFAVEEAVGHVEELSDAHLFDAAQGSDLTSDEWYNLGLDLEEVEPVKAPDAYKEAIRIDPKNADAHVNLGRLYQLRGDLKHAKRHYELALTARPGHQLAYYNLGTVFDELDEIEKASDYYEKALGIPDAHYNLARICELNGDEVSALRHMRQYRDLIDEDAAE
;
A
#
# COMPACT_ATOMS: atom_id res chain seq x y z
N MET A 1 28.56 -50.45 -23.25
CA MET A 1 27.73 -49.61 -22.38
C MET A 1 27.80 -48.22 -22.95
N ARG A 2 26.71 -47.78 -23.57
CA ARG A 2 26.57 -46.39 -24.03
C ARG A 2 26.09 -45.59 -22.84
N ASP A 3 26.92 -44.65 -22.49
CA ASP A 3 26.54 -43.64 -21.49
C ASP A 3 25.51 -42.71 -22.12
N ASP A 4 24.25 -42.89 -21.76
CA ASP A 4 23.14 -42.08 -22.27
C ASP A 4 23.14 -40.63 -21.74
N ASN A 5 24.23 -40.24 -21.07
CA ASN A 5 24.37 -38.93 -20.45
C ASN A 5 24.96 -37.81 -21.36
N HIS A 6 25.20 -38.12 -22.63
CA HIS A 6 25.77 -37.13 -23.58
C HIS A 6 24.77 -36.59 -24.60
N ILE A 7 23.46 -36.88 -24.45
CA ILE A 7 22.45 -36.47 -25.42
C ILE A 7 22.02 -35.01 -25.27
N TRP A 8 22.51 -34.35 -24.27
CA TRP A 8 22.11 -32.98 -24.02
C TRP A 8 23.26 -32.03 -23.74
N GLU A 9 24.28 -32.17 -24.57
CA GLU A 9 25.07 -31.00 -24.85
C GLU A 9 24.13 -30.00 -25.50
N VAL A 10 23.70 -29.12 -24.65
CA VAL A 10 22.71 -28.08 -24.90
C VAL A 10 23.24 -27.15 -25.98
N GLU A 11 23.00 -27.47 -27.22
CA GLU A 11 23.30 -26.55 -28.32
C GLU A 11 22.53 -25.23 -28.23
N THR A 12 21.52 -25.16 -27.36
CA THR A 12 20.66 -23.94 -27.24
C THR A 12 20.50 -23.40 -25.82
N GLY A 13 21.02 -24.03 -24.80
CA GLY A 13 20.80 -23.58 -23.40
C GLY A 13 19.35 -23.74 -22.89
N GLN A 14 18.42 -24.11 -23.74
CA GLN A 14 16.98 -24.09 -23.45
C GLN A 14 16.57 -25.17 -22.45
N VAL A 15 17.16 -26.36 -22.55
CA VAL A 15 16.88 -27.47 -21.61
C VAL A 15 17.40 -27.18 -20.22
N ALA A 16 18.56 -26.52 -20.11
CA ALA A 16 19.11 -26.12 -18.80
C ALA A 16 18.27 -25.01 -18.17
N LEU A 17 17.68 -24.14 -19.00
CA LEU A 17 16.73 -23.10 -18.53
C LEU A 17 15.40 -23.72 -18.06
N ASP A 18 14.87 -24.71 -18.78
CA ASP A 18 13.62 -25.39 -18.40
C ASP A 18 13.79 -26.16 -17.08
N PHE A 19 14.93 -26.82 -16.85
CA PHE A 19 15.24 -27.47 -15.56
C PHE A 19 15.40 -26.46 -14.43
N ALA A 20 16.08 -25.36 -14.69
CA ALA A 20 16.25 -24.30 -13.70
C ALA A 20 14.93 -23.57 -13.39
N VAL A 21 14.04 -23.48 -14.38
CA VAL A 21 12.71 -22.90 -14.20
C VAL A 21 11.79 -23.87 -13.43
N GLU A 22 11.80 -25.17 -13.72
CA GLU A 22 11.04 -26.16 -12.95
C GLU A 22 11.52 -26.26 -11.50
N GLU A 23 12.84 -26.23 -11.26
CA GLU A 23 13.40 -26.21 -9.92
C GLU A 23 13.12 -24.89 -9.19
N ALA A 24 13.15 -23.77 -9.90
CA ALA A 24 12.78 -22.46 -9.36
C ALA A 24 11.26 -22.35 -9.12
N VAL A 25 10.42 -22.87 -10.02
CA VAL A 25 8.96 -22.92 -9.84
C VAL A 25 8.58 -23.84 -8.69
N GLY A 26 9.20 -25.02 -8.57
CA GLY A 26 9.00 -25.91 -7.42
C GLY A 26 9.45 -25.26 -6.10
N HIS A 27 10.55 -24.48 -6.12
CA HIS A 27 11.01 -23.73 -4.94
C HIS A 27 10.12 -22.53 -4.63
N VAL A 28 9.53 -21.88 -5.64
CA VAL A 28 8.56 -20.80 -5.47
C VAL A 28 7.23 -21.33 -4.97
N GLU A 29 6.79 -22.52 -5.40
CA GLU A 29 5.61 -23.19 -4.83
C GLU A 29 5.86 -23.66 -3.38
N GLU A 30 7.05 -24.18 -3.05
CA GLU A 30 7.43 -24.48 -1.66
C GLU A 30 7.58 -23.19 -0.81
N LEU A 31 7.99 -22.06 -1.40
CA LEU A 31 8.06 -20.76 -0.73
C LEU A 31 6.67 -20.09 -0.61
N SER A 32 5.72 -20.43 -1.46
CA SER A 32 4.34 -19.93 -1.33
C SER A 32 3.62 -20.52 -0.11
N ASP A 33 4.04 -21.71 0.34
CA ASP A 33 3.57 -22.31 1.59
C ASP A 33 4.47 -21.97 2.79
N ALA A 34 5.66 -21.38 2.58
CA ALA A 34 6.52 -20.86 3.64
C ALA A 34 6.03 -19.47 4.02
N HIS A 35 5.70 -19.28 5.28
CA HIS A 35 5.33 -18.00 5.85
C HIS A 35 6.43 -16.96 5.58
N LEU A 36 6.21 -16.09 4.58
CA LEU A 36 7.19 -15.08 4.12
C LEU A 36 7.69 -14.23 5.28
N PHE A 37 6.80 -13.85 6.19
CA PHE A 37 7.15 -13.10 7.38
C PHE A 37 8.10 -13.86 8.30
N ASP A 38 7.85 -15.16 8.54
CA ASP A 38 8.67 -15.99 9.41
C ASP A 38 10.06 -16.22 8.79
N ALA A 39 10.14 -16.35 7.46
CA ALA A 39 11.40 -16.45 6.74
C ALA A 39 12.25 -15.17 6.81
N ALA A 40 11.60 -14.01 6.86
CA ALA A 40 12.25 -12.71 6.99
C ALA A 40 12.72 -12.41 8.42
N GLN A 41 12.19 -13.13 9.42
CA GLN A 41 12.60 -12.97 10.81
C GLN A 41 14.07 -13.38 11.02
N GLY A 42 14.86 -12.46 11.57
CA GLY A 42 16.30 -12.67 11.77
C GLY A 42 17.16 -12.31 10.56
N SER A 43 16.58 -11.81 9.48
CA SER A 43 17.32 -11.19 8.37
C SER A 43 17.64 -9.72 8.69
N ASP A 44 18.73 -9.22 8.07
CA ASP A 44 19.14 -7.81 8.19
C ASP A 44 18.39 -6.92 7.17
N LEU A 45 17.06 -7.07 7.06
CA LEU A 45 16.26 -6.26 6.16
C LEU A 45 16.21 -4.80 6.60
N THR A 46 16.26 -3.90 5.63
CA THR A 46 16.08 -2.46 5.81
C THR A 46 14.60 -2.12 6.06
N SER A 47 14.33 -0.88 6.48
CA SER A 47 12.95 -0.39 6.63
C SER A 47 12.13 -0.49 5.35
N ASP A 48 12.73 -0.17 4.21
CA ASP A 48 12.04 -0.21 2.91
C ASP A 48 11.76 -1.65 2.47
N GLU A 49 12.67 -2.59 2.74
CA GLU A 49 12.47 -4.01 2.45
C GLU A 49 11.36 -4.59 3.33
N TRP A 50 11.30 -4.25 4.62
CA TRP A 50 10.19 -4.61 5.50
C TRP A 50 8.85 -4.00 5.06
N TYR A 51 8.87 -2.75 4.57
CA TYR A 51 7.70 -2.10 4.00
C TYR A 51 7.20 -2.84 2.76
N ASN A 52 8.09 -3.18 1.82
CA ASN A 52 7.75 -3.92 0.61
C ASN A 52 7.22 -5.32 0.95
N LEU A 53 7.86 -6.02 1.89
CA LEU A 53 7.33 -7.29 2.40
C LEU A 53 5.92 -7.12 2.98
N GLY A 54 5.64 -6.01 3.65
CA GLY A 54 4.30 -5.69 4.14
C GLY A 54 3.27 -5.59 3.03
N LEU A 55 3.63 -4.99 1.89
CA LEU A 55 2.77 -4.93 0.69
C LEU A 55 2.49 -6.32 0.12
N ASP A 56 3.53 -7.14 -0.05
CA ASP A 56 3.39 -8.51 -0.56
C ASP A 56 2.51 -9.36 0.39
N LEU A 57 2.71 -9.19 1.70
CA LEU A 57 1.92 -9.90 2.71
C LEU A 57 0.43 -9.49 2.74
N GLU A 58 0.07 -8.29 2.32
CA GLU A 58 -1.34 -7.93 2.21
C GLU A 58 -2.09 -8.83 1.21
N GLU A 59 -1.40 -9.34 0.19
CA GLU A 59 -1.98 -10.21 -0.83
C GLU A 59 -1.96 -11.68 -0.42
N VAL A 60 -0.87 -12.15 0.19
CA VAL A 60 -0.65 -13.59 0.45
C VAL A 60 -0.90 -14.00 1.91
N GLU A 61 -0.51 -13.17 2.88
CA GLU A 61 -0.67 -13.41 4.32
C GLU A 61 -1.14 -12.15 5.05
N PRO A 62 -2.36 -11.63 4.80
CA PRO A 62 -2.80 -10.31 5.27
C PRO A 62 -2.79 -10.15 6.79
N VAL A 63 -2.81 -11.26 7.54
CA VAL A 63 -2.71 -11.25 9.01
C VAL A 63 -1.32 -10.80 9.48
N LYS A 64 -0.29 -11.05 8.68
CA LYS A 64 1.12 -10.75 8.98
C LYS A 64 1.58 -9.37 8.48
N ALA A 65 0.88 -8.77 7.52
CA ALA A 65 1.22 -7.46 6.97
C ALA A 65 1.42 -6.36 8.05
N PRO A 66 0.56 -6.26 9.10
CA PRO A 66 0.77 -5.26 10.15
C PRO A 66 2.10 -5.43 10.89
N ASP A 67 2.59 -6.66 11.05
CA ASP A 67 3.82 -6.91 11.78
C ASP A 67 5.04 -6.53 10.93
N ALA A 68 5.00 -6.74 9.61
CA ALA A 68 6.02 -6.25 8.69
C ALA A 68 6.11 -4.72 8.69
N TYR A 69 4.99 -4.02 8.64
CA TYR A 69 4.99 -2.55 8.75
C TYR A 69 5.51 -2.06 10.11
N LYS A 70 5.23 -2.77 11.20
CA LYS A 70 5.80 -2.45 12.52
C LYS A 70 7.32 -2.61 12.53
N GLU A 71 7.86 -3.65 11.88
CA GLU A 71 9.31 -3.83 11.75
C GLU A 71 9.93 -2.71 10.91
N ALA A 72 9.31 -2.32 9.79
CA ALA A 72 9.75 -1.17 9.00
C ALA A 72 9.84 0.10 9.87
N ILE A 73 8.81 0.38 10.65
CA ILE A 73 8.74 1.53 11.57
C ILE A 73 9.74 1.40 12.72
N ARG A 74 10.01 0.20 13.22
CA ARG A 74 11.01 -0.05 14.27
C ARG A 74 12.41 0.31 13.79
N ILE A 75 12.74 0.00 12.53
CA ILE A 75 14.04 0.29 11.92
C ILE A 75 14.13 1.77 11.55
N ASP A 76 13.13 2.31 10.86
CA ASP A 76 13.02 3.74 10.57
C ASP A 76 11.68 4.31 11.06
N PRO A 77 11.65 4.96 12.23
CA PRO A 77 10.44 5.63 12.73
C PRO A 77 9.91 6.76 11.85
N LYS A 78 10.65 7.17 10.81
CA LYS A 78 10.24 8.18 9.84
C LYS A 78 9.75 7.59 8.52
N ASN A 79 9.61 6.28 8.41
CA ASN A 79 9.00 5.66 7.24
C ASN A 79 7.50 6.03 7.18
N ALA A 80 7.22 7.12 6.46
CA ALA A 80 5.86 7.68 6.36
C ALA A 80 4.89 6.71 5.67
N ASP A 81 5.36 5.98 4.67
CA ASP A 81 4.53 5.05 3.90
C ASP A 81 4.13 3.83 4.75
N ALA A 82 5.06 3.30 5.56
CA ALA A 82 4.76 2.24 6.53
C ALA A 82 3.75 2.70 7.59
N HIS A 83 3.85 3.94 8.05
CA HIS A 83 2.85 4.51 8.94
C HIS A 83 1.47 4.62 8.26
N VAL A 84 1.40 5.08 7.03
CA VAL A 84 0.13 5.19 6.28
C VAL A 84 -0.52 3.83 6.13
N ASN A 85 0.22 2.80 5.69
CA ASN A 85 -0.35 1.48 5.48
C ASN A 85 -0.77 0.80 6.78
N LEU A 86 0.04 0.91 7.84
CA LEU A 86 -0.35 0.40 9.15
C LEU A 86 -1.60 1.14 9.69
N GLY A 87 -1.69 2.44 9.49
CA GLY A 87 -2.89 3.25 9.82
C GLY A 87 -4.12 2.75 9.07
N ARG A 88 -4.01 2.47 7.77
CA ARG A 88 -5.08 1.91 6.94
C ARG A 88 -5.54 0.55 7.46
N LEU A 89 -4.63 -0.33 7.85
CA LEU A 89 -4.99 -1.63 8.41
C LEU A 89 -5.71 -1.51 9.77
N TYR A 90 -5.36 -0.51 10.60
CA TYR A 90 -6.13 -0.21 11.81
C TYR A 90 -7.52 0.33 11.49
N GLN A 91 -7.64 1.21 10.50
CA GLN A 91 -8.93 1.77 10.07
C GLN A 91 -9.86 0.68 9.56
N LEU A 92 -9.38 -0.24 8.72
CA LEU A 92 -10.15 -1.39 8.23
C LEU A 92 -10.66 -2.30 9.35
N ARG A 93 -10.00 -2.30 10.51
CA ARG A 93 -10.43 -3.03 11.72
C ARG A 93 -11.34 -2.19 12.63
N GLY A 94 -11.66 -0.97 12.25
CA GLY A 94 -12.46 -0.03 13.03
C GLY A 94 -11.70 0.64 14.19
N ASP A 95 -10.38 0.46 14.26
CA ASP A 95 -9.55 1.10 15.27
C ASP A 95 -9.10 2.49 14.80
N LEU A 96 -10.06 3.40 14.76
CA LEU A 96 -9.85 4.77 14.25
C LEU A 96 -8.85 5.56 15.10
N LYS A 97 -8.69 5.21 16.37
CA LYS A 97 -7.73 5.87 17.27
C LYS A 97 -6.29 5.58 16.86
N HIS A 98 -5.96 4.33 16.60
CA HIS A 98 -4.62 3.95 16.14
C HIS A 98 -4.40 4.39 14.70
N ALA A 99 -5.39 4.25 13.81
CA ALA A 99 -5.34 4.75 12.45
C ALA A 99 -4.93 6.23 12.41
N LYS A 100 -5.70 7.08 13.09
CA LYS A 100 -5.42 8.52 13.20
C LYS A 100 -3.99 8.80 13.67
N ARG A 101 -3.55 8.14 14.75
CA ARG A 101 -2.19 8.32 15.29
C ARG A 101 -1.11 8.01 14.24
N HIS A 102 -1.27 6.93 13.48
CA HIS A 102 -0.30 6.55 12.47
C HIS A 102 -0.29 7.53 11.30
N TYR A 103 -1.43 8.05 10.85
CA TYR A 103 -1.47 9.09 9.82
C TYR A 103 -0.82 10.40 10.29
N GLU A 104 -1.03 10.80 11.56
CA GLU A 104 -0.35 11.96 12.15
C GLU A 104 1.16 11.77 12.23
N LEU A 105 1.66 10.56 12.52
CA LEU A 105 3.08 10.23 12.50
C LEU A 105 3.65 10.26 11.08
N ALA A 106 2.89 9.78 10.09
CA ALA A 106 3.27 9.88 8.68
C ALA A 106 3.45 11.34 8.25
N LEU A 107 2.54 12.24 8.64
CA LEU A 107 2.62 13.67 8.36
C LEU A 107 3.77 14.36 9.12
N THR A 108 4.12 13.86 10.30
CA THR A 108 5.29 14.35 11.05
C THR A 108 6.58 13.95 10.33
N ALA A 109 6.64 12.73 9.79
CA ALA A 109 7.79 12.21 9.05
C ALA A 109 7.93 12.87 7.66
N ARG A 110 6.81 13.02 6.96
CA ARG A 110 6.73 13.61 5.61
C ARG A 110 5.60 14.65 5.56
N PRO A 111 5.87 15.91 5.87
CA PRO A 111 4.88 16.97 5.70
C PRO A 111 4.40 17.05 4.24
N GLY A 112 3.10 17.17 4.04
CA GLY A 112 2.51 17.21 2.70
C GLY A 112 2.20 15.84 2.08
N HIS A 113 2.31 14.75 2.83
CA HIS A 113 1.96 13.41 2.36
C HIS A 113 0.46 13.33 2.04
N GLN A 114 0.12 13.36 0.73
CA GLN A 114 -1.25 13.48 0.26
C GLN A 114 -2.16 12.36 0.77
N LEU A 115 -1.70 11.10 0.70
CA LEU A 115 -2.48 9.94 1.13
C LEU A 115 -2.72 9.95 2.66
N ALA A 116 -1.77 10.46 3.46
CA ALA A 116 -1.97 10.59 4.91
C ALA A 116 -3.03 11.67 5.24
N TYR A 117 -3.04 12.78 4.49
CA TYR A 117 -4.11 13.77 4.62
C TYR A 117 -5.46 13.21 4.22
N TYR A 118 -5.54 12.53 3.07
CA TYR A 118 -6.77 11.89 2.62
C TYR A 118 -7.32 10.92 3.66
N ASN A 119 -6.49 10.02 4.16
CA ASN A 119 -6.89 9.02 5.15
C ASN A 119 -7.29 9.65 6.51
N LEU A 120 -6.68 10.76 6.92
CA LEU A 120 -7.18 11.53 8.07
C LEU A 120 -8.56 12.11 7.80
N GLY A 121 -8.79 12.63 6.60
CA GLY A 121 -10.10 13.06 6.16
C GLY A 121 -11.14 11.96 6.30
N THR A 122 -10.84 10.74 5.83
CA THR A 122 -11.76 9.60 5.94
C THR A 122 -12.00 9.19 7.39
N VAL A 123 -10.99 9.22 8.26
CA VAL A 123 -11.18 8.95 9.69
C VAL A 123 -12.12 9.98 10.34
N PHE A 124 -11.98 11.26 10.04
CA PHE A 124 -12.87 12.28 10.58
C PHE A 124 -14.28 12.21 10.00
N ASP A 125 -14.42 11.80 8.74
CA ASP A 125 -15.71 11.52 8.11
C ASP A 125 -16.44 10.35 8.80
N GLU A 126 -15.71 9.25 9.09
CA GLU A 126 -16.24 8.11 9.87
C GLU A 126 -16.63 8.48 11.31
N LEU A 127 -16.02 9.53 11.87
CA LEU A 127 -16.35 10.06 13.19
C LEU A 127 -17.48 11.11 13.13
N ASP A 128 -18.07 11.37 11.97
CA ASP A 128 -19.06 12.41 11.72
C ASP A 128 -18.57 13.83 12.05
N GLU A 129 -17.24 14.04 11.99
CA GLU A 129 -16.58 15.34 12.18
C GLU A 129 -16.32 16.01 10.81
N ILE A 130 -17.41 16.35 10.11
CA ILE A 130 -17.41 16.72 8.69
C ILE A 130 -16.54 17.94 8.38
N GLU A 131 -16.52 18.97 9.24
CA GLU A 131 -15.69 20.16 9.06
C GLU A 131 -14.20 19.78 9.06
N LYS A 132 -13.77 18.90 9.97
CA LYS A 132 -12.38 18.44 10.00
C LYS A 132 -12.06 17.55 8.81
N ALA A 133 -13.00 16.69 8.41
CA ALA A 133 -12.84 15.87 7.22
C ALA A 133 -12.57 16.74 5.99
N SER A 134 -13.37 17.80 5.81
CA SER A 134 -13.20 18.78 4.73
C SER A 134 -11.81 19.45 4.77
N ASP A 135 -11.37 19.92 5.95
CA ASP A 135 -10.06 20.54 6.13
C ASP A 135 -8.89 19.62 5.73
N TYR A 136 -9.03 18.32 5.96
CA TYR A 136 -8.02 17.33 5.59
C TYR A 136 -8.09 16.95 4.12
N TYR A 137 -9.27 16.80 3.54
CA TYR A 137 -9.44 16.57 2.11
C TYR A 137 -8.90 17.74 1.28
N GLU A 138 -9.08 19.01 1.74
CA GLU A 138 -8.50 20.18 1.08
C GLU A 138 -6.97 20.19 1.04
N LYS A 139 -6.30 19.43 1.92
CA LYS A 139 -4.84 19.23 1.90
C LYS A 139 -4.41 18.05 1.04
N ALA A 140 -5.36 17.28 0.53
CA ALA A 140 -5.16 16.07 -0.25
C ALA A 140 -5.63 16.20 -1.70
N LEU A 141 -5.58 17.39 -2.27
CA LEU A 141 -6.14 17.67 -3.61
C LEU A 141 -5.39 16.98 -4.76
N GLY A 142 -4.26 16.32 -4.51
CA GLY A 142 -3.64 15.41 -5.47
C GLY A 142 -4.28 14.02 -5.51
N ILE A 143 -5.21 13.71 -4.61
CA ILE A 143 -5.93 12.45 -4.56
C ILE A 143 -7.33 12.65 -5.17
N PRO A 144 -7.70 11.95 -6.26
CA PRO A 144 -9.01 12.11 -6.90
C PRO A 144 -10.17 11.98 -5.90
N ASP A 145 -10.15 10.96 -5.05
CA ASP A 145 -11.21 10.69 -4.08
C ASP A 145 -11.41 11.82 -3.04
N ALA A 146 -10.38 12.65 -2.79
CA ALA A 146 -10.55 13.83 -1.94
C ALA A 146 -11.51 14.83 -2.58
N HIS A 147 -11.41 15.03 -3.88
CA HIS A 147 -12.36 15.88 -4.61
C HIS A 147 -13.78 15.30 -4.61
N TYR A 148 -13.92 13.98 -4.76
CA TYR A 148 -15.22 13.33 -4.66
C TYR A 148 -15.87 13.57 -3.28
N ASN A 149 -15.09 13.37 -2.20
CA ASN A 149 -15.60 13.59 -0.84
C ASN A 149 -15.92 15.06 -0.56
N LEU A 150 -15.10 16.00 -1.05
CA LEU A 150 -15.39 17.44 -0.97
C LEU A 150 -16.66 17.81 -1.73
N ALA A 151 -16.88 17.24 -2.92
CA ALA A 151 -18.11 17.47 -3.66
C ALA A 151 -19.35 17.01 -2.86
N ARG A 152 -19.30 15.81 -2.29
CA ARG A 152 -20.35 15.27 -1.41
C ARG A 152 -20.62 16.19 -0.21
N ILE A 153 -19.58 16.70 0.45
CA ILE A 153 -19.72 17.63 1.57
C ILE A 153 -20.35 18.96 1.11
N CYS A 154 -19.94 19.50 -0.04
CA CYS A 154 -20.53 20.70 -0.62
C CYS A 154 -22.02 20.51 -0.93
N GLU A 155 -22.41 19.37 -1.50
CA GLU A 155 -23.82 19.04 -1.76
C GLU A 155 -24.65 19.02 -0.48
N LEU A 156 -24.13 18.38 0.59
CA LEU A 156 -24.80 18.35 1.88
C LEU A 156 -24.99 19.74 2.48
N ASN A 157 -24.09 20.67 2.19
CA ASN A 157 -24.16 22.07 2.61
C ASN A 157 -24.97 22.98 1.65
N GLY A 158 -25.50 22.43 0.54
CA GLY A 158 -26.26 23.17 -0.47
C GLY A 158 -25.37 24.03 -1.39
N ASP A 159 -24.06 23.85 -1.39
CA ASP A 159 -23.14 24.56 -2.30
C ASP A 159 -22.92 23.75 -3.60
N GLU A 160 -23.94 23.81 -4.48
CA GLU A 160 -23.89 23.10 -5.76
C GLU A 160 -22.75 23.55 -6.67
N VAL A 161 -22.35 24.83 -6.58
CA VAL A 161 -21.28 25.39 -7.44
C VAL A 161 -19.94 24.79 -7.08
N SER A 162 -19.60 24.73 -5.79
CA SER A 162 -18.37 24.10 -5.31
C SER A 162 -18.40 22.60 -5.55
N ALA A 163 -19.54 21.93 -5.34
CA ALA A 163 -19.71 20.50 -5.64
C ALA A 163 -19.38 20.19 -7.11
N LEU A 164 -19.94 20.93 -8.06
CA LEU A 164 -19.65 20.74 -9.49
C LEU A 164 -18.18 21.02 -9.83
N ARG A 165 -17.54 21.97 -9.15
CA ARG A 165 -16.12 22.25 -9.34
C ARG A 165 -15.27 21.06 -8.91
N HIS A 166 -15.52 20.51 -7.74
CA HIS A 166 -14.79 19.34 -7.22
C HIS A 166 -15.05 18.09 -8.08
N MET A 167 -16.28 17.86 -8.54
CA MET A 167 -16.57 16.74 -9.45
C MET A 167 -15.85 16.85 -10.79
N ARG A 168 -15.61 18.07 -11.29
CA ARG A 168 -14.80 18.28 -12.49
C ARG A 168 -13.34 17.91 -12.21
N GLN A 169 -12.77 18.37 -11.10
CA GLN A 169 -11.39 18.05 -10.73
C GLN A 169 -11.18 16.54 -10.51
N TYR A 170 -12.14 15.88 -9.85
CA TYR A 170 -12.13 14.43 -9.71
C TYR A 170 -11.99 13.72 -11.06
N ARG A 171 -12.86 14.10 -12.03
CA ARG A 171 -12.83 13.51 -13.36
C ARG A 171 -11.52 13.82 -14.09
N ASP A 172 -11.06 15.06 -14.05
CA ASP A 172 -9.86 15.49 -14.76
C ASP A 172 -8.62 14.70 -14.26
N LEU A 173 -8.50 14.47 -12.94
CA LEU A 173 -7.42 13.65 -12.35
C LEU A 173 -7.50 12.17 -12.76
N ILE A 174 -8.69 11.58 -12.80
CA ILE A 174 -8.86 10.18 -13.26
C ILE A 174 -8.51 10.04 -14.73
N ASP A 175 -8.90 11.00 -15.56
CA ASP A 175 -8.59 10.99 -17.00
C ASP A 175 -7.07 11.13 -17.25
N GLU A 176 -6.35 11.89 -16.42
CA GLU A 176 -4.88 12.01 -16.46
C GLU A 176 -4.20 10.69 -16.08
N ASP A 177 -4.60 10.04 -14.98
CA ASP A 177 -4.06 8.74 -14.54
C ASP A 177 -4.28 7.63 -15.57
N ALA A 178 -5.38 7.69 -16.33
CA ALA A 178 -5.69 6.70 -17.36
C ALA A 178 -4.88 6.89 -18.67
N ALA A 179 -4.20 8.02 -18.82
CA ALA A 179 -3.41 8.37 -20.00
C ALA A 179 -1.91 8.06 -19.89
N GLU A 180 -1.43 7.71 -18.68
CA GLU A 180 -0.05 7.29 -18.37
C GLU A 180 0.10 5.78 -18.45
#